data_88baaed6f156fb018b1c7403e375fd29
#
_entry.id   88baaed6f156fb018b1c7403e375fd29
#
_cell.length_a   1.000
_cell.length_b   1.000
_cell.length_c   1.000
_cell.angle_alpha   90.00
_cell.angle_beta   90.00
_cell.angle_gamma   90.00
#
_symmetry.space_group_name_H-M   'P 1'
#
loop_
_entity.id
_entity.type
_entity.pdbx_description
1 polymer ?
#
loop_
_entity_poly.entity_id
_entity_poly.type
_entity_poly.pdbx_seq_one_letter_code
_entity_poly.pdbx_strand_id
1 'polypeptide(L)'
;KVMIEAYRLAVARMQKEDMHYPLHLGVTEAGDGEDARIKSAIGIGALLNDGLGDTLRVSLTEDPIYEIPVARDLANKAMHMWKSPSTIHNSITHDNIDPYHFNRRTSRVLSLGPKSQIGGNLAPAVIVKSLESLSNSPTIIQAVCRTQTQLKDSPLEGLQVNVESPEDLVAFIGLHEALHSVIQFFVLEIGSNIDLSDLEQFSWPEGQAGTIILQKIKAEDAFYATELLKFCRVKGFNLAIDCSADALRSEIGEQLRVMGSDHLVLSSQQSEGISHPIGHYRELSEAANNFLPDVPIWIRNTKENTLATQDYFSDRLIESSIFTGALLCDGIGDVMSIETEPVMQKGTALAYNILQGARSRISKTEFVACPSCGRTLFDLQSVTQTIRARTDHLKGVTIAIM
;
A
#
# COMPACT_ATOMS: atom_id res chain seq x y z
N LYS A 1 9.18 11.73 -3.53
CA LYS A 1 8.29 12.05 -4.65
C LYS A 1 8.99 12.98 -5.64
N VAL A 2 9.29 14.23 -5.31
CA VAL A 2 9.93 15.22 -6.22
C VAL A 2 11.20 14.66 -6.90
N MET A 3 12.03 13.91 -6.17
CA MET A 3 13.22 13.28 -6.74
C MET A 3 12.86 12.26 -7.83
N ILE A 4 11.87 11.40 -7.59
CA ILE A 4 11.42 10.40 -8.57
C ILE A 4 10.95 11.09 -9.85
N GLU A 5 10.11 12.10 -9.72
CA GLU A 5 9.61 12.90 -10.85
C GLU A 5 10.74 13.60 -11.61
N ALA A 6 11.70 14.18 -10.89
CA ALA A 6 12.84 14.86 -11.51
C ALA A 6 13.73 13.91 -12.33
N TYR A 7 13.99 12.69 -11.84
CA TYR A 7 14.75 11.70 -12.62
C TYR A 7 13.98 11.20 -13.84
N ARG A 8 12.69 10.91 -13.72
CA ARG A 8 11.84 10.53 -14.85
C ARG A 8 11.83 11.62 -15.94
N LEU A 9 11.66 12.88 -15.52
CA LEU A 9 11.72 14.03 -16.41
C LEU A 9 13.09 14.19 -17.06
N ALA A 10 14.17 14.04 -16.30
CA ALA A 10 15.54 14.12 -16.83
C ALA A 10 15.77 13.05 -17.90
N VAL A 11 15.38 11.79 -17.65
CA VAL A 11 15.49 10.70 -18.63
C VAL A 11 14.69 10.99 -19.88
N ALA A 12 13.43 11.43 -19.75
CA ALA A 12 12.60 11.77 -20.90
C ALA A 12 13.20 12.92 -21.75
N ARG A 13 13.86 13.88 -21.10
CA ARG A 13 14.60 14.95 -21.79
C ARG A 13 15.86 14.42 -22.45
N MET A 14 16.64 13.61 -21.76
CA MET A 14 17.85 12.99 -22.32
C MET A 14 17.52 12.14 -23.55
N GLN A 15 16.47 11.33 -23.51
CA GLN A 15 16.01 10.55 -24.66
C GLN A 15 15.65 11.43 -25.87
N LYS A 16 15.01 12.57 -25.63
CA LYS A 16 14.69 13.54 -26.71
C LYS A 16 15.91 14.13 -27.39
N GLU A 17 17.00 14.32 -26.66
CA GLU A 17 18.26 14.91 -27.11
C GLU A 17 19.30 13.84 -27.51
N ASP A 18 18.89 12.57 -27.61
CA ASP A 18 19.78 11.41 -27.87
C ASP A 18 20.98 11.32 -26.91
N MET A 19 20.72 11.60 -25.63
CA MET A 19 21.71 11.55 -24.54
C MET A 19 21.55 10.27 -23.74
N HIS A 20 22.67 9.57 -23.47
CA HIS A 20 22.70 8.28 -22.78
C HIS A 20 23.68 8.29 -21.59
N TYR A 21 23.59 9.31 -20.74
CA TYR A 21 24.44 9.41 -19.57
C TYR A 21 23.98 8.47 -18.44
N PRO A 22 24.92 7.84 -17.73
CA PRO A 22 24.58 7.02 -16.57
C PRO A 22 23.99 7.89 -15.45
N LEU A 23 23.04 7.31 -14.71
CA LEU A 23 22.31 7.96 -13.64
C LEU A 23 22.81 7.49 -12.26
N HIS A 24 23.14 8.44 -11.39
CA HIS A 24 23.44 8.19 -9.99
C HIS A 24 22.23 8.52 -9.13
N LEU A 25 21.60 7.49 -8.53
CA LEU A 25 20.45 7.67 -7.67
C LEU A 25 20.87 7.90 -6.22
N GLY A 26 20.24 8.88 -5.55
CA GLY A 26 20.53 9.13 -4.15
C GLY A 26 19.36 9.80 -3.43
N VAL A 27 19.08 9.35 -2.21
CA VAL A 27 18.23 10.06 -1.27
C VAL A 27 19.14 10.60 -0.17
N THR A 28 19.29 11.93 -0.11
CA THR A 28 20.05 12.61 0.91
C THR A 28 19.14 13.09 2.04
N GLU A 29 19.69 13.24 3.24
CA GLU A 29 18.95 13.75 4.39
C GLU A 29 17.74 12.87 4.77
N ALA A 30 17.86 11.56 4.55
CA ALA A 30 16.78 10.62 4.85
C ALA A 30 16.49 10.52 6.36
N GLY A 31 17.46 10.86 7.21
CA GLY A 31 17.40 10.71 8.66
C GLY A 31 18.02 9.39 9.12
N ASP A 32 17.51 8.81 10.17
CA ASP A 32 18.00 7.58 10.80
C ASP A 32 16.91 6.51 10.93
N GLY A 33 17.29 5.30 11.31
CA GLY A 33 16.40 4.20 11.65
C GLY A 33 15.54 3.71 10.49
N GLU A 34 14.34 3.27 10.80
CA GLU A 34 13.38 2.74 9.83
C GLU A 34 12.92 3.81 8.83
N ASP A 35 12.67 5.03 9.30
CA ASP A 35 12.18 6.12 8.44
C ASP A 35 13.13 6.45 7.30
N ALA A 36 14.43 6.45 7.59
CA ALA A 36 15.46 6.71 6.59
C ALA A 36 15.56 5.58 5.55
N ARG A 37 15.41 4.34 6.01
CA ARG A 37 15.38 3.15 5.14
C ARG A 37 14.14 3.17 4.24
N ILE A 38 12.98 3.51 4.79
CA ILE A 38 11.72 3.66 4.04
C ILE A 38 11.85 4.75 2.97
N LYS A 39 12.35 5.94 3.33
CA LYS A 39 12.54 7.04 2.37
C LYS A 39 13.52 6.65 1.25
N SER A 40 14.62 5.99 1.58
CA SER A 40 15.61 5.50 0.61
C SER A 40 15.00 4.43 -0.30
N ALA A 41 14.24 3.50 0.28
CA ALA A 41 13.55 2.44 -0.46
C ALA A 41 12.51 3.01 -1.43
N ILE A 42 11.68 3.94 -0.99
CA ILE A 42 10.71 4.61 -1.86
C ILE A 42 11.42 5.37 -2.98
N GLY A 43 12.39 6.22 -2.65
CA GLY A 43 13.02 7.09 -3.63
C GLY A 43 13.86 6.34 -4.65
N ILE A 44 14.81 5.54 -4.19
CA ILE A 44 15.73 4.80 -5.04
C ILE A 44 15.02 3.58 -5.66
N GLY A 45 14.28 2.84 -4.83
CA GLY A 45 13.63 1.60 -5.25
C GLY A 45 12.58 1.82 -6.34
N ALA A 46 11.78 2.90 -6.29
CA ALA A 46 10.83 3.23 -7.35
C ALA A 46 11.54 3.40 -8.71
N LEU A 47 12.66 4.15 -8.76
CA LEU A 47 13.40 4.38 -9.99
C LEU A 47 14.09 3.12 -10.51
N LEU A 48 14.70 2.32 -9.63
CA LEU A 48 15.28 1.03 -10.01
C LEU A 48 14.23 0.08 -10.59
N ASN A 49 13.01 0.11 -10.08
CA ASN A 49 11.90 -0.68 -10.60
C ASN A 49 11.30 -0.10 -11.91
N ASP A 50 11.58 1.16 -12.22
CA ASP A 50 11.33 1.74 -13.55
C ASP A 50 12.46 1.41 -14.56
N GLY A 51 13.50 0.66 -14.15
CA GLY A 51 14.68 0.39 -14.96
C GLY A 51 15.66 1.56 -15.04
N LEU A 52 15.58 2.53 -14.14
CA LEU A 52 16.40 3.73 -14.10
C LEU A 52 17.44 3.64 -12.97
N GLY A 53 18.69 3.94 -13.28
CA GLY A 53 19.78 4.03 -12.31
C GLY A 53 20.92 3.04 -12.57
N ASP A 54 22.14 3.56 -12.64
CA ASP A 54 23.37 2.80 -12.87
C ASP A 54 24.18 2.63 -11.61
N THR A 55 24.14 3.63 -10.73
CA THR A 55 24.75 3.61 -9.41
C THR A 55 23.79 4.20 -8.39
N LEU A 56 23.96 3.84 -7.12
CA LEU A 56 23.10 4.35 -6.06
C LEU A 56 23.89 4.71 -4.79
N ARG A 57 23.34 5.67 -4.05
CA ARG A 57 23.83 6.07 -2.72
C ARG A 57 22.67 6.08 -1.73
N VAL A 58 22.79 5.30 -0.68
CA VAL A 58 21.98 5.44 0.53
C VAL A 58 22.73 6.38 1.49
N SER A 59 22.00 7.24 2.19
CA SER A 59 22.57 8.21 3.10
C SER A 59 21.74 8.23 4.39
N LEU A 60 22.33 7.70 5.46
CA LEU A 60 21.69 7.59 6.77
C LEU A 60 22.45 8.48 7.78
N THR A 61 21.73 8.98 8.79
CA THR A 61 22.34 9.63 9.95
C THR A 61 22.80 8.57 10.96
N GLU A 62 23.59 7.61 10.45
CA GLU A 62 24.14 6.46 11.19
C GLU A 62 25.60 6.26 10.75
N ASP A 63 26.29 5.28 11.36
CA ASP A 63 27.60 4.88 10.86
C ASP A 63 27.49 4.36 9.41
N PRO A 64 28.36 4.83 8.48
CA PRO A 64 28.31 4.45 7.06
C PRO A 64 28.30 2.95 6.78
N ILE A 65 28.77 2.13 7.70
CA ILE A 65 28.74 0.67 7.56
C ILE A 65 27.29 0.14 7.43
N TYR A 66 26.30 0.84 8.01
CA TYR A 66 24.88 0.46 7.94
C TYR A 66 24.20 0.87 6.63
N GLU A 67 24.81 1.75 5.83
CA GLU A 67 24.29 2.14 4.52
C GLU A 67 24.46 1.03 3.48
N ILE A 68 25.60 0.29 3.55
CA ILE A 68 25.96 -0.73 2.57
C ILE A 68 24.95 -1.88 2.48
N PRO A 69 24.46 -2.46 3.58
CA PRO A 69 23.42 -3.50 3.51
C PRO A 69 22.14 -3.01 2.84
N VAL A 70 21.68 -1.81 3.16
CA VAL A 70 20.47 -1.21 2.59
C VAL A 70 20.64 -0.97 1.08
N ALA A 71 21.78 -0.37 0.68
CA ALA A 71 22.09 -0.13 -0.72
C ALA A 71 22.15 -1.44 -1.54
N ARG A 72 22.78 -2.47 -0.97
CA ARG A 72 22.89 -3.80 -1.60
C ARG A 72 21.53 -4.47 -1.73
N ASP A 73 20.68 -4.36 -0.72
CA ASP A 73 19.34 -4.96 -0.72
C ASP A 73 18.45 -4.31 -1.79
N LEU A 74 18.44 -3.00 -1.89
CA LEU A 74 17.75 -2.26 -2.96
C LEU A 74 18.20 -2.71 -4.35
N ALA A 75 19.52 -2.78 -4.58
CA ALA A 75 20.06 -3.23 -5.86
C ALA A 75 19.71 -4.69 -6.17
N ASN A 76 19.80 -5.57 -5.18
CA ASN A 76 19.51 -7.00 -5.36
C ASN A 76 18.02 -7.23 -5.70
N LYS A 77 17.10 -6.55 -5.04
CA LYS A 77 15.65 -6.65 -5.33
C LYS A 77 15.34 -6.20 -6.75
N ALA A 78 15.87 -5.07 -7.18
CA ALA A 78 15.71 -4.60 -8.55
C ALA A 78 16.34 -5.56 -9.57
N MET A 79 17.58 -6.01 -9.33
CA MET A 79 18.25 -6.97 -10.23
C MET A 79 17.50 -8.31 -10.31
N HIS A 80 16.93 -8.78 -9.20
CA HIS A 80 16.13 -10.00 -9.20
C HIS A 80 14.90 -9.86 -10.09
N MET A 81 14.18 -8.76 -9.94
CA MET A 81 13.01 -8.46 -10.75
C MET A 81 13.36 -8.39 -12.25
N TRP A 82 14.38 -7.62 -12.64
CA TRP A 82 14.74 -7.42 -14.03
C TRP A 82 15.46 -8.60 -14.69
N LYS A 83 15.99 -9.55 -13.92
CA LYS A 83 16.59 -10.79 -14.45
C LYS A 83 15.57 -11.90 -14.66
N SER A 84 14.36 -11.79 -14.16
CA SER A 84 13.33 -12.81 -14.36
C SER A 84 12.90 -12.86 -15.82
N PRO A 85 12.94 -14.04 -16.50
CA PRO A 85 12.46 -14.18 -17.88
C PRO A 85 11.01 -13.72 -18.06
N SER A 86 10.16 -13.93 -17.06
CA SER A 86 8.76 -13.48 -17.07
C SER A 86 8.63 -11.96 -17.09
N THR A 87 9.55 -11.21 -16.48
CA THR A 87 9.57 -9.74 -16.52
C THR A 87 9.84 -9.22 -17.93
N ILE A 88 10.73 -9.89 -18.67
CA ILE A 88 11.14 -9.48 -20.02
C ILE A 88 10.02 -9.74 -21.05
N HIS A 89 9.27 -10.83 -20.86
CA HIS A 89 8.21 -11.22 -21.79
C HIS A 89 6.86 -10.55 -21.53
N ASN A 90 6.61 -10.15 -20.29
CA ASN A 90 5.40 -9.46 -19.87
C ASN A 90 5.69 -7.96 -19.64
N SER A 91 6.35 -7.32 -20.61
CA SER A 91 6.58 -5.88 -20.56
C SER A 91 5.23 -5.17 -20.43
N ILE A 92 5.12 -4.27 -19.48
CA ILE A 92 3.95 -3.44 -19.26
C ILE A 92 3.80 -2.55 -20.50
N THR A 93 2.74 -2.79 -21.24
CA THR A 93 2.48 -2.07 -22.50
C THR A 93 1.67 -0.80 -22.29
N HIS A 94 1.10 -0.60 -21.11
CA HIS A 94 0.15 0.47 -20.81
C HIS A 94 0.47 1.15 -19.46
N ASP A 95 1.67 1.71 -19.34
CA ASP A 95 2.08 2.51 -18.20
C ASP A 95 1.80 3.99 -18.47
N ASN A 96 0.85 4.57 -17.75
CA ASN A 96 0.39 5.95 -17.94
C ASN A 96 1.16 6.97 -17.10
N ILE A 97 2.42 6.72 -16.79
CA ILE A 97 3.25 7.71 -16.09
C ILE A 97 3.74 8.74 -17.11
N ASP A 98 3.17 9.95 -17.05
CA ASP A 98 3.66 11.09 -17.80
C ASP A 98 4.86 11.72 -17.07
N PRO A 99 6.10 11.65 -17.63
CA PRO A 99 7.27 12.21 -16.99
C PRO A 99 7.28 13.76 -16.98
N TYR A 100 6.40 14.41 -17.74
CA TYR A 100 6.30 15.86 -17.82
C TYR A 100 5.23 16.44 -16.89
N HIS A 101 4.19 15.64 -16.57
CA HIS A 101 3.07 16.10 -15.76
C HIS A 101 2.69 15.06 -14.72
N PHE A 102 2.89 15.38 -13.45
CA PHE A 102 2.36 14.55 -12.39
C PHE A 102 0.86 14.81 -12.20
N ASN A 103 0.06 13.76 -12.34
CA ASN A 103 -1.36 13.77 -12.02
C ASN A 103 -1.67 12.70 -10.97
N ARG A 104 -2.08 13.12 -9.76
CA ARG A 104 -2.68 12.18 -8.82
C ARG A 104 -4.01 11.70 -9.39
N ARG A 105 -4.23 10.39 -9.40
CA ARG A 105 -5.51 9.83 -9.76
C ARG A 105 -6.60 10.36 -8.83
N THR A 106 -7.66 10.91 -9.41
CA THR A 106 -8.80 11.41 -8.65
C THR A 106 -9.83 10.30 -8.50
N SER A 107 -10.19 9.97 -7.26
CA SER A 107 -11.26 9.04 -6.93
C SER A 107 -12.42 9.76 -6.27
N ARG A 108 -13.61 9.14 -6.27
CA ARG A 108 -14.74 9.67 -5.51
C ARG A 108 -14.51 9.47 -4.01
N VAL A 109 -15.15 10.30 -3.22
CA VAL A 109 -15.22 10.07 -1.78
C VAL A 109 -16.20 8.91 -1.53
N LEU A 110 -15.71 7.87 -0.87
CA LEU A 110 -16.47 6.68 -0.51
C LEU A 110 -16.47 6.51 1.01
N SER A 111 -17.64 6.33 1.60
CA SER A 111 -17.77 6.00 3.03
C SER A 111 -17.47 4.52 3.25
N LEU A 112 -16.52 4.22 4.12
CA LEU A 112 -16.22 2.84 4.56
C LEU A 112 -16.94 2.48 5.87
N GLY A 113 -17.70 3.41 6.41
CA GLY A 113 -18.44 3.31 7.65
C GLY A 113 -18.72 4.69 8.24
N PRO A 114 -19.40 4.81 9.36
CA PRO A 114 -19.81 6.10 9.93
C PRO A 114 -18.66 7.05 10.26
N LYS A 115 -17.46 6.52 10.47
CA LYS A 115 -16.28 7.29 10.93
C LYS A 115 -15.12 7.27 9.94
N SER A 116 -15.26 6.62 8.78
CA SER A 116 -14.18 6.46 7.81
C SER A 116 -14.61 6.77 6.40
N GLN A 117 -13.82 7.56 5.71
CA GLN A 117 -13.99 7.90 4.30
C GLN A 117 -12.65 7.79 3.59
N ILE A 118 -12.69 7.43 2.31
CA ILE A 118 -11.52 7.37 1.43
C ILE A 118 -11.80 8.12 0.13
N GLY A 119 -10.74 8.33 -0.65
CA GLY A 119 -10.85 8.95 -1.98
C GLY A 119 -10.82 10.47 -1.95
N GLY A 120 -10.95 11.08 -3.11
CA GLY A 120 -10.80 12.52 -3.28
C GLY A 120 -9.44 13.03 -2.82
N ASN A 121 -9.44 14.01 -1.94
CA ASN A 121 -8.24 14.58 -1.32
C ASN A 121 -7.93 14.02 0.07
N LEU A 122 -8.64 12.96 0.48
CA LEU A 122 -8.42 12.34 1.78
C LEU A 122 -7.10 11.55 1.80
N ALA A 123 -6.53 11.41 2.99
CA ALA A 123 -5.37 10.54 3.18
C ALA A 123 -5.78 9.08 3.03
N PRO A 124 -4.91 8.21 2.47
CA PRO A 124 -5.23 6.80 2.33
C PRO A 124 -5.51 6.14 3.68
N ALA A 125 -6.53 5.27 3.72
CA ALA A 125 -6.85 4.47 4.90
C ALA A 125 -5.92 3.25 5.02
N VAL A 126 -5.74 2.77 6.25
CA VAL A 126 -4.90 1.60 6.56
C VAL A 126 -5.77 0.42 6.95
N ILE A 127 -5.61 -0.68 6.21
CA ILE A 127 -6.20 -1.98 6.53
C ILE A 127 -5.11 -2.90 7.07
N VAL A 128 -5.44 -3.65 8.10
CA VAL A 128 -4.55 -4.68 8.67
C VAL A 128 -5.23 -6.02 8.58
N LYS A 129 -4.54 -6.99 7.98
CA LYS A 129 -5.03 -8.37 7.86
C LYS A 129 -4.68 -9.17 9.10
N SER A 130 -5.67 -9.89 9.64
CA SER A 130 -5.43 -10.96 10.60
C SER A 130 -5.00 -12.22 9.85
N LEU A 131 -3.93 -12.84 10.29
CA LEU A 131 -3.52 -14.17 9.80
C LEU A 131 -4.17 -15.31 10.60
N GLU A 132 -4.80 -14.98 11.74
CA GLU A 132 -5.54 -15.92 12.54
C GLU A 132 -6.92 -16.20 11.93
N SER A 133 -7.34 -17.47 11.99
CA SER A 133 -8.70 -17.87 11.60
C SER A 133 -9.75 -17.25 12.52
N LEU A 134 -10.93 -16.98 11.99
CA LEU A 134 -12.09 -16.51 12.76
C LEU A 134 -12.50 -17.46 13.89
N SER A 135 -12.21 -18.76 13.75
CA SER A 135 -12.38 -19.73 14.86
C SER A 135 -11.56 -19.39 16.10
N ASN A 136 -10.50 -18.56 15.95
CA ASN A 136 -9.64 -18.06 17.03
C ASN A 136 -9.88 -16.56 17.31
N SER A 137 -11.12 -16.11 17.24
CA SER A 137 -11.52 -14.71 17.45
C SER A 137 -10.94 -14.07 18.73
N PRO A 138 -10.81 -14.77 19.88
CA PRO A 138 -10.20 -14.19 21.07
C PRO A 138 -8.77 -13.70 20.86
N THR A 139 -7.96 -14.43 20.09
CA THR A 139 -6.59 -14.02 19.75
C THR A 139 -6.59 -12.78 18.85
N ILE A 140 -7.50 -12.71 17.88
CA ILE A 140 -7.67 -11.53 17.02
C ILE A 140 -8.04 -10.32 17.86
N ILE A 141 -9.04 -10.44 18.74
CA ILE A 141 -9.49 -9.36 19.63
C ILE A 141 -8.33 -8.85 20.49
N GLN A 142 -7.57 -9.75 21.12
CA GLN A 142 -6.42 -9.38 21.93
C GLN A 142 -5.36 -8.64 21.13
N ALA A 143 -5.05 -9.10 19.91
CA ALA A 143 -4.06 -8.47 19.02
C ALA A 143 -4.50 -7.05 18.61
N VAL A 144 -5.78 -6.86 18.24
CA VAL A 144 -6.36 -5.55 17.91
C VAL A 144 -6.29 -4.60 19.10
N CYS A 145 -6.80 -5.01 20.27
CA CYS A 145 -6.81 -4.17 21.47
C CYS A 145 -5.38 -3.76 21.88
N ARG A 146 -4.43 -4.70 21.81
CA ARG A 146 -3.02 -4.42 22.09
C ARG A 146 -2.45 -3.41 21.09
N THR A 147 -2.71 -3.58 19.80
CA THR A 147 -2.24 -2.68 18.73
C THR A 147 -2.80 -1.28 18.93
N GLN A 148 -4.10 -1.13 19.19
CA GLN A 148 -4.73 0.17 19.45
C GLN A 148 -4.17 0.88 20.69
N THR A 149 -3.84 0.12 21.74
CA THR A 149 -3.26 0.69 22.96
C THR A 149 -1.84 1.20 22.73
N GLN A 150 -1.06 0.50 21.93
CA GLN A 150 0.36 0.80 21.68
C GLN A 150 0.57 1.86 20.58
N LEU A 151 -0.31 1.89 19.58
CA LEU A 151 -0.19 2.79 18.41
C LEU A 151 -1.26 3.90 18.45
N LYS A 152 -1.24 4.73 19.49
CA LYS A 152 -2.23 5.81 19.67
C LYS A 152 -2.31 6.78 18.50
N ASP A 153 -1.18 7.05 17.83
CA ASP A 153 -1.05 8.03 16.75
C ASP A 153 -1.20 7.40 15.36
N SER A 154 -1.23 6.09 15.30
CA SER A 154 -1.34 5.29 14.08
C SER A 154 -2.37 4.17 14.32
N PRO A 155 -3.65 4.52 14.55
CA PRO A 155 -4.67 3.54 14.93
C PRO A 155 -4.92 2.54 13.80
N LEU A 156 -5.27 1.32 14.18
CA LEU A 156 -5.81 0.34 13.26
C LEU A 156 -7.22 0.81 12.84
N GLU A 157 -7.39 1.11 11.56
CA GLU A 157 -8.65 1.65 11.04
C GLU A 157 -9.56 0.55 10.53
N GLY A 158 -9.05 -0.32 9.65
CA GLY A 158 -9.77 -1.46 9.08
C GLY A 158 -9.13 -2.78 9.47
N LEU A 159 -9.96 -3.77 9.82
CA LEU A 159 -9.53 -5.14 10.10
C LEU A 159 -10.00 -6.07 9.00
N GLN A 160 -9.06 -6.71 8.30
CA GLN A 160 -9.33 -7.74 7.31
C GLN A 160 -9.24 -9.12 7.94
N VAL A 161 -10.24 -9.95 7.68
CA VAL A 161 -10.31 -11.35 8.09
C VAL A 161 -10.76 -12.22 6.91
N ASN A 162 -10.31 -13.47 6.87
CA ASN A 162 -10.73 -14.45 5.88
C ASN A 162 -12.02 -15.14 6.32
N VAL A 163 -12.93 -15.37 5.39
CA VAL A 163 -14.17 -16.13 5.55
C VAL A 163 -14.12 -17.30 4.56
N GLU A 164 -13.77 -18.46 5.06
CA GLU A 164 -13.55 -19.67 4.24
C GLU A 164 -14.72 -20.65 4.33
N SER A 165 -15.60 -20.49 5.33
CA SER A 165 -16.73 -21.37 5.59
C SER A 165 -17.92 -20.62 6.19
N PRO A 166 -19.16 -21.18 6.13
CA PRO A 166 -20.31 -20.59 6.82
C PRO A 166 -20.13 -20.45 8.32
N GLU A 167 -19.35 -21.32 8.96
CA GLU A 167 -19.00 -21.23 10.37
C GLU A 167 -18.18 -19.99 10.68
N ASP A 168 -17.34 -19.53 9.73
CA ASP A 168 -16.58 -18.29 9.87
C ASP A 168 -17.51 -17.07 9.89
N LEU A 169 -18.60 -17.07 9.12
CA LEU A 169 -19.61 -16.02 9.19
C LEU A 169 -20.26 -15.97 10.57
N VAL A 170 -20.55 -17.12 11.17
CA VAL A 170 -21.08 -17.19 12.55
C VAL A 170 -20.05 -16.67 13.56
N ALA A 171 -18.79 -17.07 13.41
CA ALA A 171 -17.70 -16.60 14.29
C ALA A 171 -17.44 -15.08 14.14
N PHE A 172 -17.68 -14.51 12.97
CA PHE A 172 -17.60 -13.07 12.73
C PHE A 172 -18.56 -12.26 13.59
N ILE A 173 -19.73 -12.78 13.94
CA ILE A 173 -20.69 -12.08 14.83
C ILE A 173 -20.01 -11.70 16.16
N GLY A 174 -19.39 -12.66 16.82
CA GLY A 174 -18.70 -12.42 18.09
C GLY A 174 -17.49 -11.47 17.97
N LEU A 175 -16.74 -11.57 16.85
CA LEU A 175 -15.65 -10.64 16.56
C LEU A 175 -16.18 -9.21 16.35
N HIS A 176 -17.26 -9.07 15.57
CA HIS A 176 -17.91 -7.78 15.30
C HIS A 176 -18.43 -7.15 16.61
N GLU A 177 -19.15 -7.89 17.44
CA GLU A 177 -19.66 -7.40 18.73
C GLU A 177 -18.55 -6.88 19.64
N ALA A 178 -17.39 -7.55 19.64
CA ALA A 178 -16.26 -7.14 20.47
C ALA A 178 -15.52 -5.89 19.92
N LEU A 179 -15.48 -5.69 18.60
CA LEU A 179 -14.59 -4.73 17.97
C LEU A 179 -15.27 -3.59 17.21
N HIS A 180 -16.60 -3.61 16.95
CA HIS A 180 -17.28 -2.57 16.15
C HIS A 180 -17.17 -1.15 16.70
N SER A 181 -16.85 -1.00 17.98
CA SER A 181 -16.60 0.31 18.61
C SER A 181 -15.11 0.70 18.61
N VAL A 182 -14.22 -0.27 18.39
CA VAL A 182 -12.75 -0.12 18.48
C VAL A 182 -12.15 0.20 17.11
N ILE A 183 -12.63 -0.45 16.06
CA ILE A 183 -12.20 -0.23 14.68
C ILE A 183 -13.28 0.52 13.88
N GLN A 184 -12.90 1.06 12.71
CA GLN A 184 -13.81 1.86 11.91
C GLN A 184 -14.60 1.01 10.90
N PHE A 185 -13.98 -0.04 10.35
CA PHE A 185 -14.61 -0.95 9.40
C PHE A 185 -13.95 -2.33 9.39
N PHE A 186 -14.71 -3.33 8.96
CA PHE A 186 -14.24 -4.68 8.70
C PHE A 186 -14.09 -4.92 7.21
N VAL A 187 -13.15 -5.78 6.84
CA VAL A 187 -13.02 -6.34 5.50
C VAL A 187 -13.11 -7.85 5.59
N LEU A 188 -14.09 -8.43 4.90
CA LEU A 188 -14.30 -9.86 4.82
C LEU A 188 -13.80 -10.35 3.47
N GLU A 189 -12.67 -11.03 3.47
CA GLU A 189 -12.14 -11.69 2.27
C GLU A 189 -12.83 -13.04 2.10
N ILE A 190 -13.67 -13.12 1.07
CA ILE A 190 -14.55 -14.28 0.87
C ILE A 190 -13.81 -15.35 0.08
N GLY A 191 -13.70 -16.53 0.68
CA GLY A 191 -13.12 -17.72 0.06
C GLY A 191 -14.06 -18.38 -0.95
N SER A 192 -13.51 -19.32 -1.72
CA SER A 192 -14.24 -20.02 -2.79
C SER A 192 -15.35 -20.94 -2.32
N ASN A 193 -15.42 -21.23 -1.03
CA ASN A 193 -16.43 -22.13 -0.44
C ASN A 193 -17.67 -21.37 0.05
N ILE A 194 -17.70 -20.06 -0.11
CA ILE A 194 -18.82 -19.19 0.26
C ILE A 194 -19.41 -18.63 -1.03
N ASP A 195 -20.69 -18.82 -1.23
CA ASP A 195 -21.39 -18.25 -2.37
C ASP A 195 -22.29 -17.05 -1.97
N LEU A 196 -22.92 -16.42 -2.96
CA LEU A 196 -23.77 -15.27 -2.71
C LEU A 196 -25.00 -15.65 -1.85
N SER A 197 -25.51 -16.87 -1.98
CA SER A 197 -26.67 -17.32 -1.20
C SER A 197 -26.36 -17.45 0.29
N ASP A 198 -25.13 -17.84 0.64
CA ASP A 198 -24.67 -17.88 2.03
C ASP A 198 -24.66 -16.46 2.62
N LEU A 199 -24.16 -15.48 1.86
CA LEU A 199 -24.10 -14.08 2.28
C LEU A 199 -25.51 -13.47 2.41
N GLU A 200 -26.45 -13.82 1.53
CA GLU A 200 -27.82 -13.33 1.55
C GLU A 200 -28.61 -13.89 2.74
N GLN A 201 -28.43 -15.16 3.07
CA GLN A 201 -29.09 -15.86 4.17
C GLN A 201 -28.52 -15.53 5.53
N PHE A 202 -27.27 -15.02 5.56
CA PHE A 202 -26.60 -14.69 6.81
C PHE A 202 -27.26 -13.49 7.50
N SER A 203 -27.49 -13.63 8.82
CA SER A 203 -28.00 -12.56 9.68
C SER A 203 -26.86 -11.62 10.09
N TRP A 204 -26.66 -10.57 9.31
CA TRP A 204 -25.57 -9.62 9.52
C TRP A 204 -25.71 -8.86 10.85
N PRO A 205 -24.65 -8.74 11.63
CA PRO A 205 -24.68 -8.00 12.90
C PRO A 205 -24.87 -6.51 12.65
N GLU A 206 -25.65 -5.86 13.51
CA GLU A 206 -25.79 -4.41 13.52
C GLU A 206 -24.65 -3.75 14.31
N GLY A 207 -24.18 -2.58 13.87
CA GLY A 207 -23.12 -1.88 14.59
C GLY A 207 -22.66 -0.59 13.90
N GLN A 208 -21.68 0.07 14.52
CA GLN A 208 -21.14 1.35 14.04
C GLN A 208 -19.96 1.20 13.07
N ALA A 209 -19.42 0.01 12.89
CA ALA A 209 -18.35 -0.25 11.93
C ALA A 209 -18.92 -0.55 10.55
N GLY A 210 -18.26 -0.03 9.51
CA GLY A 210 -18.61 -0.37 8.13
C GLY A 210 -18.15 -1.77 7.77
N THR A 211 -18.66 -2.29 6.65
CA THR A 211 -18.27 -3.61 6.12
C THR A 211 -17.89 -3.49 4.65
N ILE A 212 -16.78 -4.12 4.30
CA ILE A 212 -16.29 -4.30 2.93
C ILE A 212 -16.25 -5.79 2.65
N ILE A 213 -16.89 -6.22 1.58
CA ILE A 213 -16.74 -7.58 1.04
C ILE A 213 -15.58 -7.52 0.03
N LEU A 214 -14.55 -8.32 0.25
CA LEU A 214 -13.43 -8.46 -0.68
C LEU A 214 -13.57 -9.78 -1.43
N GLN A 215 -13.64 -9.70 -2.76
CA GLN A 215 -13.78 -10.86 -3.62
C GLN A 215 -12.80 -10.82 -4.78
N LYS A 216 -12.14 -11.96 -5.05
CA LYS A 216 -11.36 -12.17 -6.26
C LYS A 216 -12.30 -12.46 -7.42
N ILE A 217 -12.18 -11.66 -8.48
CA ILE A 217 -13.08 -11.73 -9.66
C ILE A 217 -12.22 -11.93 -10.91
N LYS A 218 -12.55 -12.92 -11.71
CA LYS A 218 -11.93 -13.21 -13.00
C LYS A 218 -12.79 -12.67 -14.15
N ALA A 219 -12.25 -12.60 -15.35
CA ALA A 219 -12.92 -12.06 -16.53
C ALA A 219 -14.27 -12.76 -16.86
N GLU A 220 -14.39 -14.03 -16.55
CA GLU A 220 -15.60 -14.81 -16.74
C GLU A 220 -16.71 -14.58 -15.68
N ASP A 221 -16.39 -13.90 -14.57
CA ASP A 221 -17.27 -13.75 -13.41
C ASP A 221 -18.11 -12.46 -13.45
N ALA A 222 -18.32 -11.85 -14.62
CA ALA A 222 -18.98 -10.55 -14.76
C ALA A 222 -20.39 -10.51 -14.14
N PHE A 223 -21.19 -11.55 -14.36
CA PHE A 223 -22.53 -11.67 -13.76
C PHE A 223 -22.45 -11.74 -12.23
N TYR A 224 -21.56 -12.59 -11.69
CA TYR A 224 -21.38 -12.73 -10.25
C TYR A 224 -20.94 -11.41 -9.59
N ALA A 225 -20.01 -10.69 -10.21
CA ALA A 225 -19.55 -9.38 -9.72
C ALA A 225 -20.70 -8.36 -9.62
N THR A 226 -21.61 -8.36 -10.61
CA THR A 226 -22.75 -7.45 -10.60
C THR A 226 -23.80 -7.82 -9.55
N GLU A 227 -24.09 -9.09 -9.35
CA GLU A 227 -25.02 -9.54 -8.30
C GLU A 227 -24.45 -9.26 -6.91
N LEU A 228 -23.15 -9.51 -6.70
CA LEU A 228 -22.47 -9.20 -5.44
C LEU A 228 -22.48 -7.69 -5.14
N LEU A 229 -22.32 -6.83 -6.16
CA LEU A 229 -22.42 -5.38 -5.99
C LEU A 229 -23.84 -4.95 -5.60
N LYS A 230 -24.87 -5.56 -6.20
CA LYS A 230 -26.28 -5.31 -5.81
C LYS A 230 -26.52 -5.70 -4.35
N PHE A 231 -26.04 -6.88 -3.95
CA PHE A 231 -26.12 -7.33 -2.55
C PHE A 231 -25.46 -6.32 -1.61
N CYS A 232 -24.23 -5.90 -1.89
CA CYS A 232 -23.52 -4.94 -1.07
C CYS A 232 -24.29 -3.62 -0.94
N ARG A 233 -24.86 -3.10 -2.02
CA ARG A 233 -25.67 -1.88 -1.99
C ARG A 233 -26.92 -2.02 -1.11
N VAL A 234 -27.63 -3.13 -1.21
CA VAL A 234 -28.82 -3.40 -0.39
C VAL A 234 -28.48 -3.45 1.10
N LYS A 235 -27.30 -4.00 1.43
CA LYS A 235 -26.82 -4.08 2.82
C LYS A 235 -26.12 -2.79 3.31
N GLY A 236 -25.84 -1.83 2.43
CA GLY A 236 -25.04 -0.65 2.76
C GLY A 236 -23.54 -0.97 2.95
N PHE A 237 -23.07 -2.06 2.35
CA PHE A 237 -21.68 -2.49 2.34
C PHE A 237 -20.94 -1.92 1.14
N ASN A 238 -19.61 -2.00 1.16
CA ASN A 238 -18.79 -1.76 -0.01
C ASN A 238 -18.26 -3.09 -0.55
N LEU A 239 -18.04 -3.14 -1.86
CA LEU A 239 -17.43 -4.26 -2.55
C LEU A 239 -16.02 -3.89 -2.98
N ALA A 240 -15.02 -4.60 -2.50
CA ALA A 240 -13.66 -4.55 -3.04
C ALA A 240 -13.49 -5.69 -4.05
N ILE A 241 -13.23 -5.34 -5.29
CA ILE A 241 -12.96 -6.30 -6.36
C ILE A 241 -11.46 -6.41 -6.55
N ASP A 242 -10.95 -7.62 -6.37
CA ASP A 242 -9.57 -7.99 -6.65
C ASP A 242 -9.50 -8.63 -8.04
N CYS A 243 -9.07 -7.86 -9.03
CA CYS A 243 -9.05 -8.27 -10.44
C CYS A 243 -7.83 -7.75 -11.19
N SER A 244 -7.51 -8.37 -12.33
CA SER A 244 -6.48 -7.85 -13.24
C SER A 244 -7.00 -6.70 -14.11
N ALA A 245 -6.08 -5.93 -14.68
CA ALA A 245 -6.41 -4.90 -15.66
C ALA A 245 -7.16 -5.48 -16.88
N ASP A 246 -6.79 -6.69 -17.32
CA ASP A 246 -7.44 -7.36 -18.46
C ASP A 246 -8.87 -7.80 -18.11
N ALA A 247 -9.11 -8.26 -16.88
CA ALA A 247 -10.46 -8.53 -16.42
C ALA A 247 -11.31 -7.24 -16.44
N LEU A 248 -10.73 -6.11 -16.01
CA LEU A 248 -11.42 -4.83 -16.05
C LEU A 248 -11.68 -4.31 -17.48
N ARG A 249 -10.79 -4.63 -18.44
CA ARG A 249 -10.98 -4.32 -19.86
C ARG A 249 -11.99 -5.24 -20.56
N SER A 250 -12.42 -6.32 -19.93
CA SER A 250 -13.42 -7.25 -20.43
C SER A 250 -14.85 -6.79 -20.11
N GLU A 251 -15.81 -7.71 -20.23
CA GLU A 251 -17.23 -7.47 -19.93
C GLU A 251 -17.50 -6.93 -18.51
N ILE A 252 -16.64 -7.29 -17.54
CA ILE A 252 -16.76 -6.82 -16.14
C ILE A 252 -16.75 -5.29 -16.06
N GLY A 253 -15.72 -4.66 -16.64
CA GLY A 253 -15.59 -3.20 -16.57
C GLY A 253 -16.80 -2.48 -17.16
N GLU A 254 -17.32 -2.97 -18.29
CA GLU A 254 -18.49 -2.39 -18.93
C GLU A 254 -19.76 -2.58 -18.08
N GLN A 255 -19.98 -3.78 -17.53
CA GLN A 255 -21.14 -4.05 -16.68
C GLN A 255 -21.11 -3.21 -15.39
N LEU A 256 -19.95 -3.12 -14.73
CA LEU A 256 -19.78 -2.29 -13.54
C LEU A 256 -19.96 -0.80 -13.86
N ARG A 257 -19.50 -0.34 -15.02
CA ARG A 257 -19.70 1.03 -15.50
C ARG A 257 -21.18 1.36 -15.67
N VAL A 258 -21.94 0.47 -16.28
CA VAL A 258 -23.40 0.62 -16.47
C VAL A 258 -24.15 0.62 -15.15
N MET A 259 -23.75 -0.22 -14.21
CA MET A 259 -24.35 -0.27 -12.86
C MET A 259 -24.02 0.94 -12.00
N GLY A 260 -22.96 1.68 -12.33
CA GLY A 260 -22.42 2.74 -11.48
C GLY A 260 -21.36 2.22 -10.50
N SER A 261 -20.49 3.12 -10.07
CA SER A 261 -19.29 2.83 -9.30
C SER A 261 -19.39 3.14 -7.79
N ASP A 262 -20.59 3.50 -7.32
CA ASP A 262 -20.85 3.66 -5.89
C ASP A 262 -20.71 2.30 -5.17
N HIS A 263 -20.20 2.34 -3.95
CA HIS A 263 -19.89 1.17 -3.13
C HIS A 263 -18.77 0.26 -3.70
N LEU A 264 -17.96 0.73 -4.65
CA LEU A 264 -16.91 -0.07 -5.28
C LEU A 264 -15.51 0.42 -4.92
N VAL A 265 -14.62 -0.53 -4.65
CA VAL A 265 -13.17 -0.35 -4.49
C VAL A 265 -12.46 -1.34 -5.40
N LEU A 266 -11.41 -0.94 -6.08
CA LEU A 266 -10.59 -1.83 -6.90
C LEU A 266 -9.32 -2.22 -6.16
N SER A 267 -8.93 -3.46 -6.32
CA SER A 267 -7.62 -3.97 -5.91
C SER A 267 -7.09 -4.92 -6.96
N SER A 268 -5.83 -5.26 -6.86
CA SER A 268 -5.23 -6.22 -7.76
C SER A 268 -4.32 -7.15 -7.01
N GLN A 269 -4.61 -8.43 -7.15
CA GLN A 269 -3.72 -9.51 -6.76
C GLN A 269 -3.11 -10.12 -8.00
N GLN A 270 -1.81 -10.32 -7.98
CA GLN A 270 -1.11 -10.91 -9.10
C GLN A 270 -1.64 -12.32 -9.40
N SER A 271 -1.91 -12.61 -10.66
CA SER A 271 -2.08 -13.97 -11.12
C SER A 271 -0.72 -14.60 -11.40
N GLU A 272 -0.63 -15.93 -11.38
CA GLU A 272 0.61 -16.66 -11.69
C GLU A 272 1.25 -16.13 -13.00
N GLY A 273 2.54 -15.80 -12.93
CA GLY A 273 3.33 -15.37 -14.10
C GLY A 273 3.54 -13.87 -14.28
N ILE A 274 2.97 -13.00 -13.45
CA ILE A 274 3.26 -11.57 -13.50
C ILE A 274 4.49 -11.26 -12.63
N SER A 275 5.45 -10.59 -13.20
CA SER A 275 6.76 -10.39 -12.58
C SER A 275 7.00 -8.97 -12.08
N HIS A 276 6.09 -8.02 -12.39
CA HIS A 276 6.25 -6.61 -12.05
C HIS A 276 5.07 -6.07 -11.24
N PRO A 277 5.05 -6.23 -9.90
CA PRO A 277 3.89 -5.90 -9.07
C PRO A 277 3.48 -4.41 -9.17
N ILE A 278 4.45 -3.49 -9.22
CA ILE A 278 4.18 -2.05 -9.36
C ILE A 278 3.49 -1.76 -10.70
N GLY A 279 4.02 -2.32 -11.79
CA GLY A 279 3.45 -2.14 -13.11
C GLY A 279 2.04 -2.70 -13.23
N HIS A 280 1.77 -3.81 -12.58
CA HIS A 280 0.43 -4.40 -12.56
C HIS A 280 -0.63 -3.46 -11.97
N TYR A 281 -0.32 -2.77 -10.87
CA TYR A 281 -1.20 -1.72 -10.34
C TYR A 281 -1.29 -0.48 -11.22
N ARG A 282 -0.22 -0.12 -11.94
CA ARG A 282 -0.25 0.96 -12.91
C ARG A 282 -1.18 0.63 -14.07
N GLU A 283 -1.13 -0.60 -14.59
CA GLU A 283 -2.05 -1.10 -15.61
C GLU A 283 -3.50 -1.14 -15.13
N LEU A 284 -3.74 -1.60 -13.88
CA LEU A 284 -5.07 -1.54 -13.28
C LEU A 284 -5.59 -0.09 -13.20
N SER A 285 -4.75 0.83 -12.77
CA SER A 285 -5.09 2.25 -12.68
C SER A 285 -5.42 2.85 -14.04
N GLU A 286 -4.69 2.48 -15.08
CA GLU A 286 -4.96 2.89 -16.47
C GLU A 286 -6.30 2.32 -16.96
N ALA A 287 -6.52 1.02 -16.79
CA ALA A 287 -7.79 0.40 -17.15
C ALA A 287 -8.96 1.02 -16.37
N ALA A 288 -8.78 1.29 -15.08
CA ALA A 288 -9.79 1.97 -14.27
C ALA A 288 -10.12 3.37 -14.78
N ASN A 289 -9.13 4.14 -15.26
CA ASN A 289 -9.39 5.47 -15.82
C ASN A 289 -10.32 5.43 -17.04
N ASN A 290 -10.34 4.32 -17.78
CA ASN A 290 -11.18 4.16 -18.96
C ASN A 290 -12.60 3.66 -18.63
N PHE A 291 -12.74 2.76 -17.65
CA PHE A 291 -14.00 2.10 -17.33
C PHE A 291 -14.67 2.61 -16.04
N LEU A 292 -13.87 2.88 -15.02
CA LEU A 292 -14.30 3.23 -13.66
C LEU A 292 -13.42 4.37 -13.11
N PRO A 293 -13.41 5.56 -13.75
CA PRO A 293 -12.39 6.59 -13.51
C PRO A 293 -12.36 7.13 -12.08
N ASP A 294 -13.47 7.06 -11.38
CA ASP A 294 -13.63 7.62 -10.04
C ASP A 294 -13.61 6.57 -8.91
N VAL A 295 -13.39 5.29 -9.22
CA VAL A 295 -13.37 4.23 -8.20
C VAL A 295 -12.05 4.26 -7.41
N PRO A 296 -12.09 4.26 -6.06
CA PRO A 296 -10.89 4.17 -5.22
C PRO A 296 -10.09 2.90 -5.49
N ILE A 297 -8.75 2.99 -5.36
CA ILE A 297 -7.84 1.86 -5.48
C ILE A 297 -7.23 1.53 -4.13
N TRP A 298 -7.28 0.24 -3.76
CA TRP A 298 -6.63 -0.34 -2.59
C TRP A 298 -5.36 -1.07 -2.99
N ILE A 299 -4.21 -0.58 -2.53
CA ILE A 299 -2.90 -1.22 -2.70
C ILE A 299 -2.77 -2.32 -1.64
N ARG A 300 -2.70 -3.57 -2.07
CA ARG A 300 -2.49 -4.74 -1.21
C ARG A 300 -1.07 -5.28 -1.39
N ASN A 301 -0.25 -5.17 -0.35
CA ASN A 301 1.05 -5.82 -0.31
C ASN A 301 0.88 -7.24 0.22
N THR A 302 0.54 -8.18 -0.64
CA THR A 302 0.34 -9.60 -0.34
C THR A 302 1.59 -10.39 -0.72
N LYS A 303 1.63 -11.68 -0.38
CA LYS A 303 2.74 -12.57 -0.80
C LYS A 303 2.81 -12.73 -2.32
N GLU A 304 1.68 -12.62 -2.99
CA GLU A 304 1.57 -12.70 -4.44
C GLU A 304 1.93 -11.38 -5.12
N ASN A 305 1.62 -10.26 -4.48
CA ASN A 305 1.90 -8.89 -4.94
C ASN A 305 3.12 -8.31 -4.23
N THR A 306 4.23 -8.99 -4.24
CA THR A 306 5.43 -8.50 -3.55
C THR A 306 6.67 -8.75 -4.39
N LEU A 307 7.70 -7.95 -4.15
CA LEU A 307 9.04 -8.25 -4.63
C LEU A 307 9.60 -9.42 -3.80
N ALA A 308 10.61 -10.12 -4.30
CA ALA A 308 11.22 -11.22 -3.55
C ALA A 308 11.65 -10.78 -2.14
N THR A 309 11.12 -11.45 -1.13
CA THR A 309 11.40 -11.14 0.28
C THR A 309 11.93 -12.35 1.04
N GLN A 310 12.62 -12.07 2.16
CA GLN A 310 13.04 -13.04 3.15
C GLN A 310 12.20 -12.89 4.43
N ASP A 311 12.23 -13.88 5.30
CA ASP A 311 11.36 -13.96 6.47
C ASP A 311 11.80 -13.08 7.66
N TYR A 312 12.46 -11.95 7.44
CA TYR A 312 12.80 -11.01 8.51
C TYR A 312 12.27 -9.60 8.23
N PHE A 313 11.98 -8.88 9.29
CA PHE A 313 11.25 -7.61 9.24
C PHE A 313 11.95 -6.53 8.40
N SER A 314 13.28 -6.39 8.50
CA SER A 314 14.01 -5.37 7.73
C SER A 314 13.91 -5.58 6.22
N ASP A 315 13.82 -6.81 5.75
CA ASP A 315 13.64 -7.13 4.35
C ASP A 315 12.20 -6.80 3.88
N ARG A 316 11.20 -7.19 4.67
CA ARG A 316 9.79 -6.82 4.40
C ARG A 316 9.57 -5.31 4.43
N LEU A 317 10.26 -4.58 5.34
CA LEU A 317 10.22 -3.13 5.40
C LEU A 317 10.70 -2.51 4.08
N ILE A 318 11.85 -2.93 3.57
CA ILE A 318 12.41 -2.42 2.30
C ILE A 318 11.49 -2.76 1.14
N GLU A 319 11.05 -4.01 1.04
CA GLU A 319 10.17 -4.49 -0.02
C GLU A 319 8.85 -3.71 -0.06
N SER A 320 8.11 -3.68 1.07
CA SER A 320 6.82 -3.00 1.16
C SER A 320 6.94 -1.50 0.90
N SER A 321 8.07 -0.90 1.29
CA SER A 321 8.34 0.52 1.03
C SER A 321 8.57 0.78 -0.46
N ILE A 322 9.28 -0.08 -1.17
CA ILE A 322 9.45 0.01 -2.61
C ILE A 322 8.09 -0.13 -3.29
N PHE A 323 7.40 -1.23 -3.05
CA PHE A 323 6.16 -1.58 -3.73
C PHE A 323 5.05 -0.54 -3.49
N THR A 324 4.64 -0.38 -2.23
CA THR A 324 3.55 0.52 -1.87
C THR A 324 3.94 1.98 -2.05
N GLY A 325 5.17 2.33 -1.66
CA GLY A 325 5.66 3.71 -1.73
C GLY A 325 5.81 4.23 -3.16
N ALA A 326 6.22 3.40 -4.12
CA ALA A 326 6.28 3.77 -5.53
C ALA A 326 4.88 4.12 -6.06
N LEU A 327 3.88 3.27 -5.81
CA LEU A 327 2.49 3.49 -6.24
C LEU A 327 1.89 4.77 -5.62
N LEU A 328 2.12 4.99 -4.33
CA LEU A 328 1.69 6.23 -3.66
C LEU A 328 2.37 7.47 -4.26
N CYS A 329 3.64 7.37 -4.65
CA CYS A 329 4.35 8.45 -5.34
C CYS A 329 3.84 8.68 -6.76
N ASP A 330 3.35 7.64 -7.44
CA ASP A 330 2.68 7.73 -8.73
C ASP A 330 1.27 8.31 -8.64
N GLY A 331 0.77 8.55 -7.43
CA GLY A 331 -0.57 9.09 -7.18
C GLY A 331 -1.66 8.03 -7.21
N ILE A 332 -1.31 6.77 -7.05
CA ILE A 332 -2.22 5.62 -6.98
C ILE A 332 -2.38 5.22 -5.51
N GLY A 333 -3.59 4.94 -5.07
CA GLY A 333 -3.91 4.37 -3.76
C GLY A 333 -4.69 5.30 -2.85
N ASP A 334 -5.89 4.87 -2.51
CA ASP A 334 -6.82 5.50 -1.55
C ASP A 334 -6.91 4.68 -0.27
N VAL A 335 -6.48 3.42 -0.34
CA VAL A 335 -6.39 2.46 0.77
C VAL A 335 -5.11 1.65 0.60
N MET A 336 -4.52 1.22 1.70
CA MET A 336 -3.38 0.31 1.66
C MET A 336 -3.41 -0.74 2.76
N SER A 337 -2.81 -1.90 2.50
CA SER A 337 -2.52 -2.94 3.49
C SER A 337 -1.12 -3.53 3.32
N ILE A 338 -0.50 -3.90 4.44
CA ILE A 338 0.74 -4.69 4.48
C ILE A 338 0.37 -6.07 5.01
N GLU A 339 0.14 -7.01 4.11
CA GLU A 339 -0.31 -8.37 4.44
C GLU A 339 0.85 -9.37 4.57
N THR A 340 2.07 -8.94 4.24
CA THR A 340 3.30 -9.73 4.36
C THR A 340 3.89 -9.72 5.77
N GLU A 341 3.53 -8.76 6.63
CA GLU A 341 4.01 -8.68 8.01
C GLU A 341 3.06 -9.40 8.97
N PRO A 342 3.49 -10.50 9.61
CA PRO A 342 2.62 -11.32 10.45
C PRO A 342 2.26 -10.67 11.79
N VAL A 343 3.05 -9.71 12.26
CA VAL A 343 2.79 -9.03 13.53
C VAL A 343 1.95 -7.79 13.27
N MET A 344 0.67 -7.83 13.64
CA MET A 344 -0.33 -6.78 13.41
C MET A 344 0.18 -5.38 13.77
N GLN A 345 0.77 -5.21 14.96
CA GLN A 345 1.33 -3.93 15.40
C GLN A 345 2.44 -3.42 14.48
N LYS A 346 3.35 -4.31 14.03
CA LYS A 346 4.46 -3.93 13.13
C LYS A 346 3.93 -3.58 11.74
N GLY A 347 2.99 -4.36 11.22
CA GLY A 347 2.33 -4.09 9.95
C GLY A 347 1.60 -2.74 9.94
N THR A 348 0.87 -2.44 11.02
CA THR A 348 0.19 -1.14 11.18
C THR A 348 1.21 0.00 11.21
N ALA A 349 2.25 -0.09 12.05
CA ALA A 349 3.27 0.95 12.15
C ALA A 349 4.01 1.16 10.81
N LEU A 350 4.35 0.06 10.12
CA LEU A 350 5.01 0.11 8.81
C LEU A 350 4.13 0.80 7.77
N ALA A 351 2.83 0.49 7.72
CA ALA A 351 1.89 1.14 6.81
C ALA A 351 1.87 2.67 6.99
N TYR A 352 1.76 3.15 8.21
CA TYR A 352 1.80 4.59 8.51
C TYR A 352 3.16 5.22 8.19
N ASN A 353 4.25 4.51 8.45
CA ASN A 353 5.60 4.99 8.13
C ASN A 353 5.82 5.11 6.60
N ILE A 354 5.29 4.17 5.81
CA ILE A 354 5.32 4.23 4.35
C ILE A 354 4.48 5.41 3.83
N LEU A 355 3.26 5.59 4.35
CA LEU A 355 2.39 6.73 4.00
C LEU A 355 3.09 8.06 4.27
N GLN A 356 3.79 8.18 5.41
CA GLN A 356 4.55 9.39 5.74
C GLN A 356 5.79 9.54 4.84
N GLY A 357 6.53 8.47 4.57
CA GLY A 357 7.67 8.49 3.66
C GLY A 357 7.29 8.89 2.23
N ALA A 358 6.14 8.45 1.75
CA ALA A 358 5.55 8.84 0.46
C ALA A 358 4.85 10.22 0.50
N ARG A 359 4.76 10.86 1.66
CA ARG A 359 4.04 12.12 1.90
C ARG A 359 2.54 12.07 1.54
N SER A 360 1.95 10.90 1.66
CA SER A 360 0.51 10.69 1.41
C SER A 360 -0.33 10.88 2.66
N ARG A 361 0.27 10.67 3.85
CA ARG A 361 -0.36 10.92 5.16
C ARG A 361 0.71 11.23 6.19
N ILE A 362 0.49 12.25 6.99
CA ILE A 362 1.42 12.64 8.06
C ILE A 362 0.79 12.26 9.39
N SER A 363 1.45 11.38 10.15
CA SER A 363 0.96 10.86 11.44
C SER A 363 1.86 11.20 12.62
N LYS A 364 3.12 11.53 12.39
CA LYS A 364 4.13 11.84 13.42
C LYS A 364 5.02 13.02 13.04
N THR A 365 5.90 13.44 13.94
CA THR A 365 6.96 14.39 13.63
C THR A 365 7.90 13.82 12.55
N GLU A 366 8.24 14.59 11.55
CA GLU A 366 9.23 14.22 10.55
C GLU A 366 10.59 14.78 10.92
N PHE A 367 11.60 13.91 10.99
CA PHE A 367 12.98 14.33 11.21
C PHE A 367 13.78 14.22 9.90
N VAL A 368 14.42 15.31 9.54
CA VAL A 368 15.33 15.41 8.40
C VAL A 368 16.69 15.73 8.97
N ALA A 369 17.64 14.80 8.87
CA ALA A 369 18.97 14.99 9.41
C ALA A 369 20.02 14.77 8.32
N CYS A 370 21.02 15.65 8.31
CA CYS A 370 22.19 15.52 7.44
C CYS A 370 22.99 14.27 7.83
N PRO A 371 23.59 13.53 6.89
CA PRO A 371 24.42 12.35 7.20
C PRO A 371 25.77 12.69 7.87
N SER A 372 26.03 13.95 8.17
CA SER A 372 27.33 14.43 8.62
C SER A 372 28.36 14.57 7.47
N CYS A 373 29.26 15.48 7.62
CA CYS A 373 30.41 15.69 6.69
C CYS A 373 31.61 16.22 7.47
N GLY A 374 32.74 16.39 6.81
CA GLY A 374 33.96 16.92 7.43
C GLY A 374 33.86 18.34 8.04
N ARG A 375 32.73 19.03 7.84
CA ARG A 375 32.40 20.33 8.45
C ARG A 375 31.59 20.23 9.73
N THR A 376 31.06 19.04 10.05
CA THR A 376 30.26 18.82 11.27
C THR A 376 31.21 18.66 12.44
N LEU A 377 31.14 19.60 13.39
CA LEU A 377 32.02 19.66 14.56
C LEU A 377 31.39 19.13 15.85
N PHE A 378 30.25 18.44 15.76
CA PHE A 378 29.52 17.87 16.90
C PHE A 378 29.00 16.48 16.54
N ASP A 379 28.66 15.70 17.56
CA ASP A 379 28.02 14.39 17.37
C ASP A 379 26.58 14.58 16.95
N LEU A 380 26.33 14.51 15.64
CA LEU A 380 25.02 14.71 15.04
C LEU A 380 24.02 13.65 15.48
N GLN A 381 24.44 12.41 15.72
CA GLN A 381 23.55 11.32 16.14
C GLN A 381 22.99 11.59 17.53
N SER A 382 23.83 11.91 18.50
CA SER A 382 23.40 12.19 19.88
C SER A 382 22.53 13.45 19.97
N VAL A 383 22.85 14.48 19.20
CA VAL A 383 22.04 15.71 19.10
C VAL A 383 20.69 15.41 18.49
N THR A 384 20.63 14.65 17.40
CA THR A 384 19.39 14.25 16.75
C THR A 384 18.49 13.45 17.70
N GLN A 385 19.05 12.48 18.43
CA GLN A 385 18.32 11.69 19.44
C GLN A 385 17.78 12.57 20.57
N THR A 386 18.55 13.53 21.04
CA THR A 386 18.14 14.46 22.10
C THR A 386 16.99 15.36 21.65
N ILE A 387 17.05 15.90 20.43
CA ILE A 387 15.97 16.71 19.84
C ILE A 387 14.73 15.84 19.65
N ARG A 388 14.87 14.66 19.08
CA ARG A 388 13.77 13.71 18.87
C ARG A 388 13.04 13.41 20.17
N ALA A 389 13.75 13.04 21.23
CA ALA A 389 13.16 12.73 22.53
C ALA A 389 12.32 13.86 23.13
N ARG A 390 12.59 15.12 22.74
CA ARG A 390 11.86 16.32 23.22
C ARG A 390 10.76 16.78 22.30
N THR A 391 10.73 16.35 21.03
CA THR A 391 9.88 16.93 19.99
C THR A 391 9.03 15.88 19.25
N ASP A 392 9.15 14.61 19.60
CA ASP A 392 8.45 13.49 18.96
C ASP A 392 6.91 13.61 19.02
N HIS A 393 6.41 14.36 19.99
CA HIS A 393 4.98 14.66 20.17
C HIS A 393 4.41 15.73 19.21
N LEU A 394 5.28 16.44 18.45
CA LEU A 394 4.88 17.53 17.57
C LEU A 394 4.43 17.00 16.20
N LYS A 395 3.21 16.44 16.15
CA LYS A 395 2.67 15.88 14.92
C LYS A 395 2.57 16.90 13.79
N GLY A 396 2.91 16.48 12.58
CA GLY A 396 2.81 17.32 11.37
C GLY A 396 3.90 18.39 11.25
N VAL A 397 4.89 18.39 12.16
CA VAL A 397 6.04 19.29 12.09
C VAL A 397 7.23 18.57 11.47
N THR A 398 7.94 19.22 10.55
CA THR A 398 9.22 18.77 10.03
C THR A 398 10.34 19.48 10.76
N ILE A 399 11.25 18.74 11.38
CA ILE A 399 12.41 19.24 12.12
C ILE A 399 13.66 18.89 11.34
N ALA A 400 14.37 19.92 10.85
CA ALA A 400 15.64 19.75 10.15
C ALA A 400 16.81 19.96 11.14
N ILE A 401 17.74 19.00 11.13
CA ILE A 401 18.95 19.02 11.97
C ILE A 401 20.14 18.92 11.02
N MET A 402 20.89 20.04 10.93
CA MET A 402 21.97 20.19 9.95
C MET A 402 23.25 20.69 10.63
#